data_c599d77e72dc4d2416e3f06b4b55957d
#
_entry.id   c599d77e72dc4d2416e3f06b4b55957d
#
_cell.length_a   1.000
_cell.length_b   1.000
_cell.length_c   1.000
_cell.angle_alpha   90.00
_cell.angle_beta   90.00
_cell.angle_gamma   90.00
#
_symmetry.space_group_name_H-M   'P 1'
#
loop_
_entity.id
_entity.type
_entity.pdbx_description
1 polymer ?
#
loop_
_entity_poly.entity_id
_entity_poly.type
_entity_poly.pdbx_seq_one_letter_code
_entity_poly.pdbx_strand_id
1 'polypeptide(L)'
;MLFDQIASNKRRTWLLLIAFFGLLALLGAAIGYLWLRSAVGGVLLALIIGAIYAGVMIFQSTEVVMAMNGAREVSEQEAPELYHIVQDMAMVAQIPMPRVYIVEDPSPNAFATGSKPENAAVAATTGILQIMNREELEGVIGHEVSHIRNYDIRISTIAVALASAITMLSSLAGRMMWFGGGRRSSNDRDNDSGLGIILLIVSLIAIVLAPLAATLVQLAISRQREFLADASSVELTRNPQGM
;
A
#
# COMPACT_ATOMS: atom_id res chain seq x y z
N MET A 1 -13.53 22.68 3.12
CA MET A 1 -13.52 21.53 2.18
C MET A 1 -12.16 20.81 2.17
N LEU A 2 -11.05 21.40 1.69
CA LEU A 2 -9.75 20.72 1.63
C LEU A 2 -9.24 20.29 3.03
N PHE A 3 -9.27 21.18 4.02
CA PHE A 3 -8.84 20.87 5.39
C PHE A 3 -9.70 19.78 6.06
N ASP A 4 -11.00 19.73 5.78
CA ASP A 4 -11.89 18.69 6.31
C ASP A 4 -11.57 17.33 5.71
N GLN A 5 -11.16 17.29 4.45
CA GLN A 5 -10.75 16.05 3.80
C GLN A 5 -9.40 15.56 4.31
N ILE A 6 -8.42 16.43 4.46
CA ILE A 6 -7.14 16.09 5.09
C ILE A 6 -7.37 15.52 6.51
N ALA A 7 -8.23 16.16 7.31
CA ALA A 7 -8.58 15.67 8.64
C ALA A 7 -9.29 14.30 8.58
N SER A 8 -10.21 14.12 7.62
CA SER A 8 -10.90 12.84 7.39
C SER A 8 -9.91 11.74 6.99
N ASN A 9 -8.99 12.04 6.07
CA ASN A 9 -7.97 11.10 5.63
C ASN A 9 -7.04 10.67 6.76
N LYS A 10 -6.58 11.61 7.59
CA LYS A 10 -5.80 11.31 8.81
C LYS A 10 -6.59 10.40 9.77
N ARG A 11 -7.87 10.69 10.02
CA ARG A 11 -8.73 9.87 10.91
C ARG A 11 -8.90 8.45 10.36
N ARG A 12 -9.16 8.30 9.06
CA ARG A 12 -9.27 6.98 8.41
C ARG A 12 -7.98 6.18 8.52
N THR A 13 -6.83 6.82 8.31
CA THR A 13 -5.52 6.18 8.51
C THR A 13 -5.37 5.61 9.93
N TRP A 14 -5.75 6.38 10.96
CA TRP A 14 -5.70 5.92 12.34
C TRP A 14 -6.66 4.74 12.59
N LEU A 15 -7.87 4.79 12.04
CA LEU A 15 -8.82 3.68 12.15
C LEU A 15 -8.28 2.39 11.52
N LEU A 16 -7.63 2.50 10.35
CA LEU A 16 -6.99 1.36 9.69
C LEU A 16 -5.87 0.77 10.55
N LEU A 17 -5.01 1.60 11.11
CA LEU A 17 -3.93 1.16 11.99
C LEU A 17 -4.48 0.49 13.26
N ILE A 18 -5.49 1.06 13.90
CA ILE A 18 -6.14 0.48 15.09
C ILE A 18 -6.74 -0.90 14.76
N ALA A 19 -7.46 -1.02 13.64
CA ALA A 19 -8.03 -2.28 13.21
C ALA A 19 -6.95 -3.33 12.92
N PHE A 20 -5.87 -2.93 12.26
CA PHE A 20 -4.72 -3.79 11.99
C PHE A 20 -4.05 -4.30 13.28
N PHE A 21 -3.72 -3.40 14.22
CA PHE A 21 -3.11 -3.79 15.49
C PHE A 21 -4.05 -4.61 16.37
N GLY A 22 -5.35 -4.31 16.37
CA GLY A 22 -6.36 -5.12 17.04
C GLY A 22 -6.39 -6.56 16.52
N LEU A 23 -6.35 -6.71 15.21
CA LEU A 23 -6.28 -8.01 14.58
C LEU A 23 -4.98 -8.75 14.92
N LEU A 24 -3.82 -8.08 14.82
CA LEU A 24 -2.53 -8.67 15.23
C LEU A 24 -2.54 -9.13 16.69
N ALA A 25 -3.17 -8.36 17.59
CA ALA A 25 -3.29 -8.74 18.99
C ALA A 25 -4.13 -10.00 19.18
N LEU A 26 -5.25 -10.12 18.46
CA LEU A 26 -6.09 -11.34 18.50
C LEU A 26 -5.32 -12.57 18.00
N LEU A 27 -4.58 -12.41 16.88
CA LEU A 27 -3.75 -13.46 16.33
C LEU A 27 -2.62 -13.84 17.27
N GLY A 28 -1.92 -12.83 17.81
CA GLY A 28 -0.85 -13.01 18.76
C GLY A 28 -1.33 -13.72 20.02
N ALA A 29 -2.53 -13.40 20.54
CA ALA A 29 -3.13 -14.07 21.67
C ALA A 29 -3.38 -15.56 21.37
N ALA A 30 -3.98 -15.88 20.22
CA ALA A 30 -4.29 -17.24 19.82
C ALA A 30 -3.02 -18.08 19.66
N ILE A 31 -2.05 -17.59 18.88
CA ILE A 31 -0.77 -18.28 18.64
C ILE A 31 0.03 -18.40 19.93
N GLY A 32 0.11 -17.32 20.72
CA GLY A 32 0.86 -17.28 21.97
C GLY A 32 0.28 -18.23 23.02
N TYR A 33 -1.04 -18.34 23.09
CA TYR A 33 -1.68 -19.31 23.99
C TYR A 33 -1.30 -20.76 23.62
N LEU A 34 -1.28 -21.08 22.34
CA LEU A 34 -0.99 -22.43 21.86
C LEU A 34 0.50 -22.80 21.95
N TRP A 35 1.40 -21.90 21.60
CA TRP A 35 2.83 -22.21 21.50
C TRP A 35 3.64 -21.78 22.72
N LEU A 36 3.39 -20.57 23.20
CA LEU A 36 4.14 -19.99 24.32
C LEU A 36 3.47 -20.28 25.67
N ARG A 37 2.30 -20.95 25.66
CA ARG A 37 1.45 -21.12 26.84
C ARG A 37 1.14 -19.78 27.54
N SER A 38 1.22 -18.67 26.79
CA SER A 38 0.99 -17.32 27.28
C SER A 38 0.35 -16.48 26.18
N ALA A 39 -0.94 -16.20 26.30
CA ALA A 39 -1.64 -15.30 25.41
C ALA A 39 -1.03 -13.88 25.44
N VAL A 40 -0.66 -13.40 26.62
CA VAL A 40 -0.05 -12.07 26.80
C VAL A 40 1.30 -12.00 26.09
N GLY A 41 2.14 -13.03 26.23
CA GLY A 41 3.43 -13.10 25.53
C GLY A 41 3.26 -13.06 24.00
N GLY A 42 2.27 -13.78 23.48
CA GLY A 42 1.94 -13.78 22.05
C GLY A 42 1.43 -12.43 21.56
N VAL A 43 0.57 -11.74 22.32
CA VAL A 43 0.13 -10.38 22.00
C VAL A 43 1.30 -9.41 21.93
N LEU A 44 2.15 -9.40 22.96
CA LEU A 44 3.31 -8.50 23.00
C LEU A 44 4.24 -8.72 21.81
N LEU A 45 4.57 -9.98 21.49
CA LEU A 45 5.40 -10.31 20.34
C LEU A 45 4.78 -9.87 19.03
N ALA A 46 3.47 -10.13 18.83
CA ALA A 46 2.76 -9.74 17.61
C ALA A 46 2.69 -8.22 17.46
N LEU A 47 2.46 -7.47 18.54
CA LEU A 47 2.42 -6.01 18.50
C LEU A 47 3.81 -5.41 18.24
N ILE A 48 4.89 -5.98 18.78
CA ILE A 48 6.27 -5.55 18.50
C ILE A 48 6.60 -5.77 17.02
N ILE A 49 6.35 -6.96 16.50
CA ILE A 49 6.58 -7.28 15.08
C ILE A 49 5.72 -6.37 14.19
N GLY A 50 4.45 -6.20 14.53
CA GLY A 50 3.55 -5.32 13.81
C GLY A 50 3.97 -3.85 13.83
N ALA A 51 4.50 -3.36 14.95
CA ALA A 51 5.00 -2.00 15.06
C ALA A 51 6.27 -1.78 14.22
N ILE A 52 7.20 -2.73 14.23
CA ILE A 52 8.39 -2.70 13.36
C ILE A 52 7.96 -2.71 11.90
N TYR A 53 7.06 -3.63 11.52
CA TYR A 53 6.55 -3.72 10.15
C TYR A 53 5.85 -2.42 9.71
N ALA A 54 4.92 -1.90 10.52
CA ALA A 54 4.22 -0.65 10.21
C ALA A 54 5.21 0.54 10.12
N GLY A 55 6.21 0.58 11.00
CA GLY A 55 7.28 1.58 10.93
C GLY A 55 8.04 1.51 9.60
N VAL A 56 8.55 0.34 9.24
CA VAL A 56 9.25 0.13 7.96
C VAL A 56 8.37 0.55 6.78
N MET A 57 7.08 0.13 6.78
CA MET A 57 6.16 0.46 5.71
C MET A 57 5.82 1.96 5.64
N ILE A 58 5.73 2.67 6.75
CA ILE A 58 5.49 4.12 6.74
C ILE A 58 6.72 4.88 6.25
N PHE A 59 7.93 4.45 6.64
CA PHE A 59 9.17 5.15 6.29
C PHE A 59 9.73 4.77 4.93
N GLN A 60 9.54 3.51 4.48
CA GLN A 60 10.08 2.97 3.23
C GLN A 60 8.99 2.61 2.20
N SER A 61 7.76 3.09 2.40
CA SER A 61 6.63 2.75 1.52
C SER A 61 6.90 3.08 0.07
N THR A 62 7.53 4.20 -0.20
CA THR A 62 7.84 4.65 -1.55
C THR A 62 8.79 3.67 -2.25
N GLU A 63 9.90 3.32 -1.59
CA GLU A 63 10.89 2.37 -2.13
C GLU A 63 10.28 0.98 -2.35
N VAL A 64 9.48 0.52 -1.41
CA VAL A 64 8.81 -0.80 -1.51
C VAL A 64 7.83 -0.83 -2.67
N VAL A 65 6.97 0.19 -2.79
CA VAL A 65 5.98 0.25 -3.89
C VAL A 65 6.70 0.38 -5.24
N MET A 66 7.72 1.22 -5.33
CA MET A 66 8.49 1.38 -6.57
C MET A 66 9.22 0.09 -6.95
N ALA A 67 9.87 -0.59 -6.01
CA ALA A 67 10.52 -1.88 -6.26
C ALA A 67 9.54 -2.98 -6.67
N MET A 68 8.35 -3.04 -6.05
CA MET A 68 7.30 -4.02 -6.41
C MET A 68 6.78 -3.83 -7.85
N ASN A 69 6.79 -2.60 -8.35
CA ASN A 69 6.38 -2.27 -9.72
C ASN A 69 7.55 -2.27 -10.71
N GLY A 70 8.76 -2.61 -10.29
CA GLY A 70 9.94 -2.56 -11.15
C GLY A 70 10.28 -1.15 -11.63
N ALA A 71 9.88 -0.13 -10.86
CA ALA A 71 10.10 1.26 -11.21
C ALA A 71 11.57 1.65 -11.04
N ARG A 72 12.10 2.36 -12.03
CA ARG A 72 13.46 2.91 -12.04
C ARG A 72 13.38 4.42 -11.85
N GLU A 73 14.11 4.93 -10.87
CA GLU A 73 14.25 6.38 -10.69
C GLU A 73 14.97 7.00 -11.89
N VAL A 74 14.49 8.14 -12.35
CA VAL A 74 15.03 8.84 -13.50
C VAL A 74 15.40 10.29 -13.15
N SER A 75 16.49 10.73 -13.75
CA SER A 75 16.94 12.12 -13.67
C SER A 75 16.30 12.98 -14.77
N GLU A 76 16.46 14.30 -14.64
CA GLU A 76 16.06 15.26 -15.67
C GLU A 76 16.68 14.95 -17.05
N GLN A 77 17.93 14.47 -17.06
CA GLN A 77 18.64 14.15 -18.29
C GLN A 77 18.11 12.89 -19.00
N GLU A 78 17.57 11.93 -18.26
CA GLU A 78 17.06 10.67 -18.78
C GLU A 78 15.61 10.78 -19.27
N ALA A 79 14.79 11.61 -18.62
CA ALA A 79 13.38 11.78 -18.96
C ALA A 79 12.95 13.26 -18.80
N PRO A 80 13.50 14.19 -19.60
CA PRO A 80 13.33 15.62 -19.40
C PRO A 80 11.85 16.06 -19.44
N GLU A 81 11.07 15.51 -20.34
CA GLU A 81 9.66 15.88 -20.48
C GLU A 81 8.85 15.51 -19.23
N LEU A 82 8.90 14.25 -18.79
CA LEU A 82 8.22 13.79 -17.59
C LEU A 82 8.72 14.55 -16.33
N TYR A 83 10.05 14.73 -16.25
CA TYR A 83 10.66 15.42 -15.10
C TYR A 83 10.15 16.86 -14.97
N HIS A 84 10.12 17.62 -16.08
CA HIS A 84 9.66 19.00 -16.09
C HIS A 84 8.15 19.09 -15.78
N ILE A 85 7.33 18.19 -16.32
CA ILE A 85 5.90 18.16 -16.01
C ILE A 85 5.68 17.95 -14.51
N VAL A 86 6.36 16.97 -13.90
CA VAL A 86 6.27 16.74 -12.44
C VAL A 86 6.75 17.95 -11.64
N GLN A 87 7.84 18.60 -12.08
CA GLN A 87 8.38 19.81 -11.45
C GLN A 87 7.40 20.98 -11.51
N ASP A 88 6.82 21.24 -12.69
CA ASP A 88 5.84 22.29 -12.89
C ASP A 88 4.60 22.05 -12.00
N MET A 89 4.07 20.85 -11.99
CA MET A 89 2.91 20.48 -11.16
C MET A 89 3.22 20.59 -9.66
N ALA A 90 4.39 20.15 -9.23
CA ALA A 90 4.80 20.25 -7.83
C ALA A 90 4.93 21.70 -7.38
N MET A 91 5.48 22.58 -8.25
CA MET A 91 5.61 24.02 -8.00
C MET A 91 4.23 24.68 -7.86
N VAL A 92 3.32 24.41 -8.79
CA VAL A 92 1.95 24.97 -8.73
C VAL A 92 1.18 24.44 -7.52
N ALA A 93 1.34 23.16 -7.19
CA ALA A 93 0.72 22.53 -6.03
C ALA A 93 1.34 22.94 -4.70
N GLN A 94 2.47 23.66 -4.71
CA GLN A 94 3.23 24.09 -3.52
C GLN A 94 3.64 22.92 -2.63
N ILE A 95 4.11 21.84 -3.25
CA ILE A 95 4.67 20.68 -2.56
C ILE A 95 6.16 20.53 -2.90
N PRO A 96 6.96 19.84 -2.06
CA PRO A 96 8.31 19.46 -2.44
C PRO A 96 8.30 18.63 -3.73
N MET A 97 9.34 18.75 -4.56
CA MET A 97 9.51 17.99 -5.79
C MET A 97 9.47 16.48 -5.48
N PRO A 98 8.49 15.72 -6.00
CA PRO A 98 8.47 14.27 -5.87
C PRO A 98 9.61 13.62 -6.65
N ARG A 99 10.07 12.46 -6.21
CA ARG A 99 10.99 11.66 -7.01
C ARG A 99 10.27 11.11 -8.24
N VAL A 100 10.94 11.08 -9.38
CA VAL A 100 10.36 10.70 -10.68
C VAL A 100 10.84 9.31 -11.06
N TYR A 101 9.92 8.44 -11.46
CA TYR A 101 10.19 7.05 -11.82
C TYR A 101 9.57 6.69 -13.16
N ILE A 102 10.18 5.73 -13.84
CA ILE A 102 9.61 5.08 -15.02
C ILE A 102 9.46 3.57 -14.73
N VAL A 103 8.34 3.02 -15.16
CA VAL A 103 8.05 1.59 -15.13
C VAL A 103 8.04 1.08 -16.58
N GLU A 104 8.82 0.04 -16.87
CA GLU A 104 8.85 -0.62 -18.17
C GLU A 104 7.62 -1.52 -18.33
N ASP A 105 6.47 -0.91 -18.65
CA ASP A 105 5.19 -1.58 -18.88
C ASP A 105 4.50 -0.93 -20.08
N PRO A 106 4.06 -1.71 -21.10
CA PRO A 106 3.34 -1.19 -22.24
C PRO A 106 1.90 -0.73 -21.92
N SER A 107 1.35 -1.13 -20.77
CA SER A 107 0.03 -0.68 -20.33
C SER A 107 0.11 0.78 -19.88
N PRO A 108 -0.76 1.68 -20.40
CA PRO A 108 -0.73 3.08 -20.01
C PRO A 108 -1.18 3.24 -18.56
N ASN A 109 -0.29 3.72 -17.70
CA ASN A 109 -0.57 3.98 -16.30
C ASN A 109 0.37 5.03 -15.73
N ALA A 110 -0.10 5.78 -14.72
CA ALA A 110 0.71 6.60 -13.84
C ALA A 110 0.19 6.46 -12.42
N PHE A 111 1.04 6.66 -11.43
CA PHE A 111 0.63 6.63 -10.03
C PHE A 111 1.58 7.42 -9.14
N ALA A 112 1.03 7.94 -8.05
CA ALA A 112 1.80 8.53 -6.97
C ALA A 112 1.82 7.62 -5.74
N THR A 113 2.91 7.64 -4.99
CA THR A 113 3.06 6.91 -3.73
C THR A 113 3.85 7.73 -2.71
N GLY A 114 3.70 7.36 -1.45
CA GLY A 114 4.40 8.01 -0.36
C GLY A 114 3.55 8.09 0.91
N SER A 115 4.18 8.36 2.05
CA SER A 115 3.45 8.55 3.30
C SER A 115 3.16 10.03 3.62
N LYS A 116 3.84 10.95 2.91
CA LYS A 116 3.70 12.41 3.02
C LYS A 116 4.37 13.08 1.81
N PRO A 117 4.05 14.38 1.52
CA PRO A 117 4.60 15.07 0.37
C PRO A 117 6.14 15.07 0.29
N GLU A 118 6.85 15.11 1.43
CA GLU A 118 8.31 15.17 1.47
C GLU A 118 8.98 13.85 1.03
N ASN A 119 8.27 12.75 1.05
CA ASN A 119 8.77 11.44 0.60
C ASN A 119 7.94 10.84 -0.54
N ALA A 120 7.18 11.69 -1.23
CA ALA A 120 6.37 11.28 -2.35
C ALA A 120 7.22 10.95 -3.59
N ALA A 121 6.69 10.09 -4.43
CA ALA A 121 7.21 9.79 -5.74
C ALA A 121 6.07 9.62 -6.74
N VAL A 122 6.34 9.97 -7.98
CA VAL A 122 5.45 9.80 -9.13
C VAL A 122 6.11 8.85 -10.12
N ALA A 123 5.35 7.88 -10.61
CA ALA A 123 5.78 6.94 -11.62
C ALA A 123 4.87 7.01 -12.84
N ALA A 124 5.46 6.89 -14.03
CA ALA A 124 4.75 6.74 -15.29
C ALA A 124 5.27 5.50 -16.01
N THR A 125 4.38 4.76 -16.67
CA THR A 125 4.77 3.62 -17.51
C THR A 125 5.27 4.07 -18.87
N THR A 126 6.12 3.26 -19.51
CA THR A 126 6.54 3.51 -20.90
C THR A 126 5.33 3.57 -21.84
N GLY A 127 4.27 2.82 -21.54
CA GLY A 127 3.04 2.83 -22.32
C GLY A 127 2.34 4.19 -22.34
N ILE A 128 2.18 4.85 -21.16
CA ILE A 128 1.51 6.17 -21.11
C ILE A 128 2.37 7.25 -21.80
N LEU A 129 3.70 7.19 -21.63
CA LEU A 129 4.63 8.14 -22.26
C LEU A 129 4.67 8.04 -23.78
N GLN A 130 4.29 6.89 -24.36
CA GLN A 130 4.24 6.69 -25.81
C GLN A 130 2.95 7.18 -26.44
N ILE A 131 1.83 7.16 -25.71
CA ILE A 131 0.51 7.45 -26.28
C ILE A 131 -0.01 8.86 -25.99
N MET A 132 0.41 9.46 -24.87
CA MET A 132 -0.06 10.77 -24.45
C MET A 132 0.84 11.89 -24.98
N ASN A 133 0.21 12.95 -25.47
CA ASN A 133 0.93 14.20 -25.71
C ASN A 133 1.20 14.93 -24.38
N ARG A 134 1.99 16.02 -24.45
CA ARG A 134 2.40 16.76 -23.26
C ARG A 134 1.21 17.27 -22.43
N GLU A 135 0.16 17.81 -23.08
CA GLU A 135 -1.00 18.39 -22.37
C GLU A 135 -1.81 17.31 -21.65
N GLU A 136 -1.99 16.15 -22.29
CA GLU A 136 -2.65 14.98 -21.68
C GLU A 136 -1.85 14.43 -20.50
N LEU A 137 -0.53 14.35 -20.67
CA LEU A 137 0.36 13.88 -19.59
C LEU A 137 0.39 14.87 -18.41
N GLU A 138 0.36 16.19 -18.67
CA GLU A 138 0.20 17.21 -17.63
C GLU A 138 -1.11 17.02 -16.85
N GLY A 139 -2.20 16.67 -17.52
CA GLY A 139 -3.48 16.36 -16.88
C GLY A 139 -3.35 15.19 -15.89
N VAL A 140 -2.78 14.08 -16.35
CA VAL A 140 -2.60 12.87 -15.54
C VAL A 140 -1.62 13.12 -14.38
N ILE A 141 -0.47 13.75 -14.63
CA ILE A 141 0.50 14.06 -13.58
C ILE A 141 -0.08 15.08 -12.58
N GLY A 142 -0.86 16.06 -13.05
CA GLY A 142 -1.59 16.98 -12.19
C GLY A 142 -2.58 16.29 -11.26
N HIS A 143 -3.27 15.24 -11.75
CA HIS A 143 -4.13 14.39 -10.95
C HIS A 143 -3.33 13.66 -9.85
N GLU A 144 -2.22 13.01 -10.21
CA GLU A 144 -1.35 12.32 -9.25
C GLU A 144 -0.74 13.26 -8.20
N VAL A 145 -0.27 14.43 -8.62
CA VAL A 145 0.26 15.48 -7.72
C VAL A 145 -0.82 16.01 -6.78
N SER A 146 -2.08 16.05 -7.23
CA SER A 146 -3.22 16.43 -6.38
C SER A 146 -3.43 15.45 -5.23
N HIS A 147 -3.26 14.15 -5.46
CA HIS A 147 -3.29 13.13 -4.42
C HIS A 147 -2.17 13.32 -3.38
N ILE A 148 -0.98 13.74 -3.82
CA ILE A 148 0.13 14.08 -2.92
C ILE A 148 -0.23 15.27 -2.03
N ARG A 149 -0.68 16.37 -2.65
CA ARG A 149 -1.09 17.60 -1.97
C ARG A 149 -2.18 17.36 -0.92
N ASN A 150 -3.13 16.48 -1.24
CA ASN A 150 -4.30 16.16 -0.41
C ASN A 150 -4.02 15.08 0.66
N TYR A 151 -2.79 14.56 0.73
CA TYR A 151 -2.41 13.43 1.60
C TYR A 151 -3.20 12.14 1.33
N ASP A 152 -3.80 12.00 0.15
CA ASP A 152 -4.52 10.79 -0.25
C ASP A 152 -3.58 9.60 -0.43
N ILE A 153 -2.38 9.85 -0.96
CA ILE A 153 -1.32 8.85 -1.13
C ILE A 153 -1.03 8.09 0.17
N ARG A 154 -1.10 8.75 1.32
CA ARG A 154 -0.83 8.14 2.61
C ARG A 154 -1.78 6.99 2.93
N ILE A 155 -3.08 7.19 2.68
CA ILE A 155 -4.10 6.17 2.94
C ILE A 155 -3.92 5.01 1.96
N SER A 156 -3.79 5.31 0.67
CA SER A 156 -3.60 4.30 -0.37
C SER A 156 -2.34 3.48 -0.12
N THR A 157 -1.22 4.12 0.17
CA THR A 157 0.06 3.46 0.45
C THR A 157 -0.02 2.56 1.69
N ILE A 158 -0.59 3.05 2.80
CA ILE A 158 -0.76 2.25 4.02
C ILE A 158 -1.72 1.09 3.79
N ALA A 159 -2.83 1.31 3.09
CA ALA A 159 -3.80 0.27 2.80
C ALA A 159 -3.21 -0.83 1.92
N VAL A 160 -2.48 -0.47 0.87
CA VAL A 160 -1.78 -1.43 0.00
C VAL A 160 -0.71 -2.20 0.79
N ALA A 161 0.08 -1.52 1.62
CA ALA A 161 1.09 -2.17 2.46
C ALA A 161 0.46 -3.18 3.42
N LEU A 162 -0.63 -2.80 4.12
CA LEU A 162 -1.34 -3.70 5.02
C LEU A 162 -1.98 -4.88 4.28
N ALA A 163 -2.58 -4.65 3.11
CA ALA A 163 -3.14 -5.70 2.27
C ALA A 163 -2.05 -6.67 1.79
N SER A 164 -0.89 -6.17 1.40
CA SER A 164 0.27 -6.98 0.99
C SER A 164 0.79 -7.86 2.12
N ALA A 165 0.87 -7.32 3.35
CA ALA A 165 1.23 -8.10 4.53
C ALA A 165 0.27 -9.27 4.77
N ILE A 166 -1.04 -8.99 4.69
CA ILE A 166 -2.07 -9.99 4.88
C ILE A 166 -1.98 -11.07 3.79
N THR A 167 -1.80 -10.66 2.54
CA THR A 167 -1.65 -11.60 1.41
C THR A 167 -0.41 -12.46 1.57
N MET A 168 0.71 -11.88 2.01
CA MET A 168 1.95 -12.60 2.29
C MET A 168 1.76 -13.62 3.42
N LEU A 169 1.13 -13.24 4.54
CA LEU A 169 0.82 -14.13 5.64
C LEU A 169 -0.11 -15.28 5.19
N SER A 170 -1.15 -14.97 4.40
CA SER A 170 -2.06 -15.96 3.86
C SER A 170 -1.36 -16.94 2.91
N SER A 171 -0.44 -16.44 2.07
CA SER A 171 0.33 -17.29 1.14
C SER A 171 1.33 -18.18 1.88
N LEU A 172 1.94 -17.68 2.94
CA LEU A 172 2.84 -18.45 3.81
C LEU A 172 2.08 -19.57 4.50
N ALA A 173 0.89 -19.27 5.02
CA ALA A 173 -0.01 -20.24 5.63
C ALA A 173 -0.41 -21.34 4.63
N GLY A 174 -0.78 -20.96 3.41
CA GLY A 174 -1.10 -21.92 2.35
C GLY A 174 0.07 -22.82 1.97
N ARG A 175 1.29 -22.26 1.89
CA ARG A 175 2.51 -23.06 1.64
C ARG A 175 2.81 -24.02 2.76
N MET A 176 2.73 -23.58 4.03
CA MET A 176 2.91 -24.46 5.18
C MET A 176 1.90 -25.61 5.20
N MET A 177 0.66 -25.34 4.81
CA MET A 177 -0.40 -26.36 4.70
C MET A 177 -0.10 -27.38 3.58
N TRP A 178 0.41 -26.93 2.43
CA TRP A 178 0.72 -27.81 1.31
C TRP A 178 2.01 -28.62 1.53
N PHE A 179 3.07 -28.01 2.05
CA PHE A 179 4.34 -28.70 2.33
C PHE A 179 4.32 -29.50 3.64
N GLY A 180 3.51 -29.10 4.64
CA GLY A 180 3.34 -29.84 5.90
C GLY A 180 2.44 -31.07 5.79
N GLY A 181 1.54 -31.12 4.80
CA GLY A 181 0.62 -32.25 4.60
C GLY A 181 1.21 -33.46 3.87
N GLY A 182 2.42 -33.34 3.29
CA GLY A 182 3.02 -34.37 2.43
C GLY A 182 3.88 -35.43 3.13
N ARG A 183 4.12 -35.33 4.42
CA ARG A 183 4.90 -36.34 5.20
C ARG A 183 4.03 -37.01 6.27
N ARG A 184 2.95 -37.64 5.87
CA ARG A 184 2.30 -38.62 6.72
C ARG A 184 3.05 -39.96 6.64
N SER A 185 4.12 -40.08 7.45
CA SER A 185 4.63 -41.38 7.86
C SER A 185 3.70 -41.92 8.96
N SER A 186 3.17 -43.11 8.75
CA SER A 186 2.06 -43.70 9.48
C SER A 186 2.39 -44.27 10.87
N ASN A 187 3.27 -43.69 11.65
CA ASN A 187 3.72 -44.32 12.91
C ASN A 187 3.91 -43.48 14.16
N ASP A 188 3.49 -42.19 14.18
CA ASP A 188 3.56 -41.38 15.42
C ASP A 188 2.23 -40.71 15.70
N ARG A 189 1.42 -41.35 16.56
CA ARG A 189 0.06 -40.92 16.93
C ARG A 189 0.00 -39.80 17.97
N ASP A 190 1.11 -39.40 18.61
CA ASP A 190 1.04 -38.53 19.80
C ASP A 190 1.54 -37.10 19.60
N ASN A 191 2.16 -36.74 18.45
CA ASN A 191 2.68 -35.37 18.25
C ASN A 191 2.01 -34.58 17.11
N ASP A 192 0.99 -35.17 16.44
CA ASP A 192 0.39 -34.65 15.20
C ASP A 192 -0.84 -33.72 15.45
N SER A 193 -1.37 -33.70 16.69
CA SER A 193 -2.54 -32.87 17.02
C SER A 193 -2.20 -31.38 17.07
N GLY A 194 -0.98 -31.00 17.44
CA GLY A 194 -0.54 -29.61 17.57
C GLY A 194 -0.38 -28.91 16.21
N LEU A 195 0.27 -29.56 15.24
CA LEU A 195 0.47 -29.01 13.90
C LEU A 195 -0.84 -28.86 13.11
N GLY A 196 -1.76 -29.84 13.24
CA GLY A 196 -3.08 -29.79 12.62
C GLY A 196 -3.94 -28.62 13.14
N ILE A 197 -3.91 -28.38 14.46
CA ILE A 197 -4.59 -27.26 15.09
C ILE A 197 -4.01 -25.92 14.65
N ILE A 198 -2.69 -25.81 14.53
CA ILE A 198 -2.00 -24.60 14.06
C ILE A 198 -2.41 -24.28 12.63
N LEU A 199 -2.35 -25.26 11.73
CA LEU A 199 -2.75 -25.09 10.33
C LEU A 199 -4.22 -24.70 10.21
N LEU A 200 -5.09 -25.25 11.04
CA LEU A 200 -6.51 -24.90 11.08
C LEU A 200 -6.70 -23.45 11.56
N ILE A 201 -5.99 -23.03 12.59
CA ILE A 201 -6.05 -21.64 13.09
C ILE A 201 -5.48 -20.68 12.06
N VAL A 202 -4.33 -20.96 11.47
CA VAL A 202 -3.73 -20.11 10.43
C VAL A 202 -4.63 -20.02 9.20
N SER A 203 -5.31 -21.11 8.82
CA SER A 203 -6.27 -21.11 7.71
C SER A 203 -7.52 -20.29 8.06
N LEU A 204 -8.04 -20.43 9.26
CA LEU A 204 -9.19 -19.64 9.74
C LEU A 204 -8.86 -18.16 9.78
N ILE A 205 -7.67 -17.83 10.22
CA ILE A 205 -7.10 -16.49 10.23
C ILE A 205 -7.01 -15.93 8.81
N ALA A 206 -6.45 -16.69 7.87
CA ALA A 206 -6.34 -16.29 6.47
C ALA A 206 -7.71 -16.03 5.83
N ILE A 207 -8.72 -16.87 6.14
CA ILE A 207 -10.11 -16.70 5.66
C ILE A 207 -10.73 -15.41 6.20
N VAL A 208 -10.46 -15.05 7.46
CA VAL A 208 -10.98 -13.80 8.06
C VAL A 208 -10.21 -12.58 7.57
N LEU A 209 -8.90 -12.72 7.34
CA LEU A 209 -8.03 -11.62 6.92
C LEU A 209 -8.23 -11.22 5.46
N ALA A 210 -8.49 -12.16 4.56
CA ALA A 210 -8.63 -11.86 3.13
C ALA A 210 -9.77 -10.86 2.83
N PRO A 211 -11.00 -10.99 3.38
CA PRO A 211 -12.05 -9.98 3.25
C PRO A 211 -11.66 -8.63 3.88
N LEU A 212 -10.92 -8.67 4.99
CA LEU A 212 -10.46 -7.44 5.63
C LEU A 212 -9.45 -6.70 4.76
N ALA A 213 -8.49 -7.39 4.16
CA ALA A 213 -7.56 -6.80 3.20
C ALA A 213 -8.30 -6.16 2.03
N ALA A 214 -9.28 -6.85 1.45
CA ALA A 214 -10.12 -6.30 0.39
C ALA A 214 -10.87 -5.03 0.85
N THR A 215 -11.41 -5.03 2.07
CA THR A 215 -12.08 -3.86 2.65
C THR A 215 -11.12 -2.70 2.87
N LEU A 216 -9.88 -2.96 3.31
CA LEU A 216 -8.85 -1.94 3.48
C LEU A 216 -8.49 -1.28 2.14
N VAL A 217 -8.33 -2.08 1.07
CA VAL A 217 -8.08 -1.56 -0.28
C VAL A 217 -9.27 -0.75 -0.77
N GLN A 218 -10.52 -1.22 -0.56
CA GLN A 218 -11.71 -0.47 -0.94
C GLN A 218 -11.84 0.86 -0.17
N LEU A 219 -11.44 0.91 1.11
CA LEU A 219 -11.41 2.16 1.88
C LEU A 219 -10.32 3.12 1.41
N ALA A 220 -9.25 2.62 0.80
CA ALA A 220 -8.22 3.42 0.16
C ALA A 220 -8.73 4.07 -1.13
N ILE A 221 -9.63 3.39 -1.86
CA ILE A 221 -10.24 3.89 -3.08
C ILE A 221 -11.55 4.61 -2.72
N SER A 222 -11.64 5.92 -2.97
CA SER A 222 -12.84 6.70 -2.68
C SER A 222 -13.18 7.58 -3.87
N ARG A 223 -14.39 7.41 -4.44
CA ARG A 223 -14.87 8.23 -5.54
C ARG A 223 -14.80 9.74 -5.26
N GLN A 224 -15.02 10.16 -4.01
CA GLN A 224 -14.92 11.57 -3.63
C GLN A 224 -13.49 12.11 -3.74
N ARG A 225 -12.47 11.25 -3.51
CA ARG A 225 -11.07 11.64 -3.66
C ARG A 225 -10.68 11.74 -5.12
N GLU A 226 -11.16 10.83 -5.96
CA GLU A 226 -10.96 10.89 -7.41
C GLU A 226 -11.56 12.18 -7.99
N PHE A 227 -12.84 12.49 -7.69
CA PHE A 227 -13.45 13.75 -8.11
C PHE A 227 -12.72 15.00 -7.60
N LEU A 228 -12.13 14.93 -6.41
CA LEU A 228 -11.32 16.03 -5.89
C LEU A 228 -9.99 16.14 -6.61
N ALA A 229 -9.34 15.02 -6.90
CA ALA A 229 -8.09 14.99 -7.64
C ALA A 229 -8.30 15.50 -9.07
N ASP A 230 -9.39 15.09 -9.75
CA ASP A 230 -9.78 15.61 -11.05
C ASP A 230 -9.98 17.14 -11.01
N ALA A 231 -10.78 17.63 -10.07
CA ALA A 231 -11.02 19.06 -9.93
C ALA A 231 -9.73 19.84 -9.59
N SER A 232 -8.86 19.26 -8.77
CA SER A 232 -7.58 19.85 -8.41
C SER A 232 -6.59 19.81 -9.58
N SER A 233 -6.59 18.75 -10.40
CA SER A 233 -5.79 18.68 -11.62
C SER A 233 -6.14 19.80 -12.60
N VAL A 234 -7.45 20.02 -12.83
CA VAL A 234 -7.92 21.16 -13.65
C VAL A 234 -7.47 22.49 -13.06
N GLU A 235 -7.47 22.65 -11.74
CA GLU A 235 -6.96 23.87 -11.08
C GLU A 235 -5.46 24.04 -11.31
N LEU A 236 -4.66 22.95 -11.23
CA LEU A 236 -3.21 22.97 -11.39
C LEU A 236 -2.80 23.22 -12.85
N THR A 237 -3.41 22.52 -13.80
CA THR A 237 -3.09 22.61 -15.23
C THR A 237 -3.73 23.79 -15.91
N ARG A 238 -4.84 24.33 -15.37
CA ARG A 238 -5.76 25.28 -16.02
C ARG A 238 -6.27 24.82 -17.39
N ASN A 239 -6.21 23.52 -17.65
CA ASN A 239 -6.64 22.91 -18.90
C ASN A 239 -7.62 21.77 -18.63
N PRO A 240 -8.94 22.04 -18.67
CA PRO A 240 -9.96 21.00 -18.46
C PRO A 240 -10.08 19.99 -19.61
N GLN A 241 -9.43 20.23 -20.75
CA GLN A 241 -9.48 19.33 -21.92
C GLN A 241 -8.34 18.29 -21.91
N GLY A 242 -7.30 18.49 -21.08
CA GLY A 242 -6.17 17.56 -20.91
C GLY A 242 -6.45 16.39 -19.94
N MET A 243 -7.69 16.27 -19.44
CA MET A 243 -8.11 15.19 -18.53
C MET A 243 -9.06 14.22 -19.21
#